data_4190e829c7d8f51571d1105ffc2f6b27
#
_entry.id   4190e829c7d8f51571d1105ffc2f6b27
#
_cell.length_a   1.000
_cell.length_b   1.000
_cell.length_c   1.000
_cell.angle_alpha   90.00
_cell.angle_beta   90.00
_cell.angle_gamma   90.00
#
_symmetry.space_group_name_H-M   'P 1'
#
loop_
_entity.id
_entity.type
_entity.pdbx_description
1 polymer ?
#
loop_
_entity_poly.entity_id
_entity_poly.type
_entity_poly.pdbx_seq_one_letter_code
_entity_poly.pdbx_strand_id
1 'polypeptide(L)'
;PLQADKSIPLVDAFVKEVLGGCKVDRILIYNPDCIGLWHYQKYTDLFIPVLVNTQLTVPMATVSPAFTPVCFGSMYTGVLPTVHGIMKYEKPIIKTDSFFDSLPRAGKKVANVAVDHSSMAMIYLERPVDYHIMSYDNEVLDEALRLIAEDKYDAITVYNQEYDDMIHRTTPESTVAISAIRHHVEAFVKLVEAVKKNWKCHDTLIVFAPDHGNHYDWDGHGSHGEFREEDVNINHYYRIIKREA
;
A
#
# COMPACT_ATOMS: atom_id res chain seq x y z
N PRO A 1 -7.94 6.05 -21.06
CA PRO A 1 -7.00 6.40 -20.02
C PRO A 1 -7.76 6.54 -18.72
N LEU A 2 -7.22 6.02 -17.62
CA LEU A 2 -7.72 6.36 -16.30
C LEU A 2 -7.64 7.87 -16.17
N GLN A 3 -8.78 8.54 -16.26
CA GLN A 3 -8.94 9.83 -15.65
C GLN A 3 -9.50 9.53 -14.27
N ALA A 4 -8.65 9.60 -13.25
CA ALA A 4 -9.15 9.77 -11.92
C ALA A 4 -9.95 11.08 -11.93
N ASP A 5 -11.23 10.99 -11.64
CA ASP A 5 -12.08 12.18 -11.50
C ASP A 5 -11.55 13.13 -10.42
N LYS A 6 -10.73 12.58 -9.53
CA LYS A 6 -10.06 13.32 -8.45
C LYS A 6 -8.67 12.73 -8.19
N SER A 7 -7.65 13.57 -8.22
CA SER A 7 -6.34 13.27 -7.65
C SER A 7 -6.32 13.63 -6.16
N ILE A 8 -5.28 13.18 -5.44
CA ILE A 8 -4.98 13.68 -4.09
C ILE A 8 -4.22 15.01 -4.27
N PRO A 9 -4.85 16.19 -4.02
CA PRO A 9 -4.25 17.48 -4.39
C PRO A 9 -2.88 17.71 -3.76
N LEU A 10 -2.68 17.26 -2.51
CA LEU A 10 -1.41 17.39 -1.79
C LEU A 10 -0.30 16.57 -2.47
N VAL A 11 -0.60 15.37 -2.95
CA VAL A 11 0.36 14.52 -3.66
C VAL A 11 0.70 15.12 -5.03
N ASP A 12 -0.29 15.61 -5.77
CA ASP A 12 -0.07 16.29 -7.05
C ASP A 12 0.81 17.54 -6.89
N ALA A 13 0.53 18.36 -5.88
CA ALA A 13 1.32 19.55 -5.58
C ALA A 13 2.77 19.17 -5.23
N PHE A 14 2.94 18.16 -4.37
CA PHE A 14 4.25 17.64 -3.98
C PHE A 14 5.06 17.12 -5.17
N VAL A 15 4.46 16.31 -6.05
CA VAL A 15 5.14 15.80 -7.25
C VAL A 15 5.56 16.96 -8.17
N LYS A 16 4.66 17.93 -8.40
CA LYS A 16 4.96 19.10 -9.23
C LYS A 16 6.07 19.96 -8.66
N GLU A 17 6.04 20.20 -7.35
CA GLU A 17 7.09 20.97 -6.66
C GLU A 17 8.46 20.29 -6.77
N VAL A 18 8.52 19.01 -6.41
CA VAL A 18 9.79 18.26 -6.36
C VAL A 18 10.38 18.04 -7.76
N LEU A 19 9.55 17.73 -8.76
CA LEU A 19 10.00 17.42 -10.13
C LEU A 19 9.90 18.59 -11.12
N GLY A 20 9.56 19.80 -10.66
CA GLY A 20 9.47 20.97 -11.54
C GLY A 20 8.42 20.81 -12.64
N GLY A 21 7.33 20.10 -12.37
CA GLY A 21 6.23 19.83 -13.32
C GLY A 21 6.41 18.56 -14.17
N CYS A 22 7.54 17.84 -14.05
CA CYS A 22 7.72 16.54 -14.68
C CYS A 22 6.90 15.46 -13.95
N LYS A 23 6.73 14.32 -14.63
CA LYS A 23 6.07 13.14 -14.06
C LYS A 23 7.13 12.17 -13.52
N VAL A 24 6.72 11.31 -12.58
CA VAL A 24 7.55 10.19 -12.16
C VAL A 24 7.66 9.15 -13.27
N ASP A 25 8.81 8.49 -13.36
CA ASP A 25 9.02 7.38 -14.28
C ASP A 25 8.55 6.06 -13.70
N ARG A 26 8.73 5.89 -12.38
CA ARG A 26 8.48 4.66 -11.65
C ARG A 26 7.69 4.88 -10.38
N ILE A 27 6.99 3.83 -9.96
CA ILE A 27 6.21 3.84 -8.72
C ILE A 27 6.47 2.54 -7.96
N LEU A 28 6.75 2.66 -6.65
CA LEU A 28 6.73 1.57 -5.69
C LEU A 28 5.68 1.88 -4.63
N ILE A 29 4.68 1.01 -4.49
CA ILE A 29 3.64 1.14 -3.46
C ILE A 29 3.76 -0.05 -2.52
N TYR A 30 4.09 0.23 -1.27
CA TYR A 30 4.10 -0.75 -0.20
C TYR A 30 2.82 -0.61 0.63
N ASN A 31 2.08 -1.69 0.71
CA ASN A 31 0.79 -1.79 1.40
C ASN A 31 0.92 -2.72 2.62
N PRO A 32 1.29 -2.21 3.80
CA PRO A 32 1.14 -2.95 5.05
C PRO A 32 -0.33 -2.95 5.46
N ASP A 33 -0.88 -4.11 5.76
CA ASP A 33 -2.28 -4.25 6.14
C ASP A 33 -2.57 -3.70 7.55
N CYS A 34 -3.73 -3.07 7.70
CA CYS A 34 -4.39 -2.81 8.98
C CYS A 34 -3.71 -1.78 9.92
N ILE A 35 -2.89 -0.85 9.39
CA ILE A 35 -2.20 0.17 10.21
C ILE A 35 -2.97 1.50 10.22
N GLY A 36 -3.77 1.73 11.27
CA GLY A 36 -4.54 2.96 11.47
C GLY A 36 -3.69 4.16 11.96
N LEU A 37 -4.27 5.35 11.83
CA LEU A 37 -3.67 6.60 12.31
C LEU A 37 -3.34 6.56 13.82
N TRP A 38 -4.18 5.91 14.62
CA TRP A 38 -3.98 5.83 16.07
C TRP A 38 -2.70 5.09 16.47
N HIS A 39 -2.22 4.14 15.64
CA HIS A 39 -0.93 3.49 15.87
C HIS A 39 0.22 4.49 15.78
N TYR A 40 0.19 5.31 14.72
CA TYR A 40 1.16 6.39 14.57
C TYR A 40 1.12 7.38 15.75
N GLN A 41 -0.08 7.77 16.18
CA GLN A 41 -0.24 8.72 17.29
C GLN A 41 0.27 8.15 18.62
N LYS A 42 0.02 6.87 18.90
CA LYS A 42 0.40 6.22 20.15
C LYS A 42 1.85 5.72 20.15
N TYR A 43 2.34 5.27 19.03
CA TYR A 43 3.65 4.62 18.87
C TYR A 43 4.51 5.34 17.84
N THR A 44 4.56 6.67 17.89
CA THR A 44 5.30 7.50 16.93
C THR A 44 6.73 7.03 16.72
N ASP A 45 7.40 6.57 17.78
CA ASP A 45 8.79 6.08 17.70
C ASP A 45 8.96 4.88 16.77
N LEU A 46 7.96 4.02 16.63
CA LEU A 46 7.99 2.91 15.70
C LEU A 46 8.02 3.38 14.25
N PHE A 47 7.43 4.55 13.97
CA PHE A 47 7.31 5.11 12.62
C PHE A 47 8.43 6.07 12.25
N ILE A 48 9.37 6.38 13.17
CA ILE A 48 10.54 7.23 12.85
C ILE A 48 11.25 6.76 11.58
N PRO A 49 11.51 5.44 11.35
CA PRO A 49 12.16 5.01 10.11
C PRO A 49 11.32 5.28 8.85
N VAL A 50 9.99 5.26 8.94
CA VAL A 50 9.11 5.67 7.82
C VAL A 50 9.22 7.17 7.60
N LEU A 51 9.14 7.98 8.67
CA LEU A 51 9.18 9.44 8.59
C LEU A 51 10.50 9.96 8.00
N VAL A 52 11.64 9.41 8.40
CA VAL A 52 12.96 9.84 7.87
C VAL A 52 13.19 9.36 6.42
N ASN A 53 12.44 8.37 5.97
CA ASN A 53 12.48 7.86 4.61
C ASN A 53 11.36 8.41 3.72
N THR A 54 10.52 9.33 4.19
CA THR A 54 9.45 9.98 3.43
C THR A 54 9.55 11.50 3.53
N GLN A 55 8.79 12.21 2.70
CA GLN A 55 8.86 13.68 2.59
C GLN A 55 7.49 14.32 2.78
N LEU A 56 6.42 13.55 2.59
CA LEU A 56 5.05 14.02 2.73
C LEU A 56 4.23 12.95 3.47
N THR A 57 3.50 13.37 4.50
CA THR A 57 2.49 12.55 5.18
C THR A 57 1.10 13.11 4.88
N VAL A 58 0.19 12.28 4.44
CA VAL A 58 -1.18 12.66 4.11
C VAL A 58 -2.14 11.87 4.99
N PRO A 59 -2.74 12.49 6.02
CA PRO A 59 -3.85 11.89 6.73
C PRO A 59 -5.06 11.77 5.80
N MET A 60 -5.73 10.64 5.84
CA MET A 60 -6.93 10.40 5.04
C MET A 60 -7.88 9.42 5.73
N ALA A 61 -9.11 9.39 5.27
CA ALA A 61 -10.07 8.36 5.64
C ALA A 61 -10.13 7.32 4.53
N THR A 62 -10.06 6.04 4.92
CA THR A 62 -10.40 4.96 3.99
C THR A 62 -11.90 4.85 3.79
N VAL A 63 -12.32 3.97 2.89
CA VAL A 63 -13.75 3.72 2.65
C VAL A 63 -14.36 2.82 3.73
N SER A 64 -15.68 2.85 3.87
CA SER A 64 -16.43 1.95 4.75
C SER A 64 -17.29 0.99 3.90
N PRO A 65 -17.42 -0.29 4.31
CA PRO A 65 -16.78 -0.92 5.46
C PRO A 65 -15.26 -1.09 5.28
N ALA A 66 -14.48 -0.88 6.35
CA ALA A 66 -13.02 -0.89 6.34
C ALA A 66 -12.46 -2.32 6.34
N PHE A 67 -12.76 -3.07 5.30
CA PHE A 67 -12.23 -4.40 5.02
C PHE A 67 -11.20 -4.33 3.89
N THR A 68 -10.13 -5.08 4.00
CA THR A 68 -9.01 -5.13 3.03
C THR A 68 -9.48 -5.15 1.56
N PRO A 69 -10.39 -6.06 1.12
CA PRO A 69 -10.80 -6.08 -0.28
C PRO A 69 -11.62 -4.85 -0.71
N VAL A 70 -12.37 -4.24 0.21
CA VAL A 70 -13.16 -3.02 -0.05
C VAL A 70 -12.22 -1.82 -0.19
N CYS A 71 -11.25 -1.69 0.73
CA CYS A 71 -10.29 -0.60 0.75
C CYS A 71 -9.37 -0.66 -0.47
N PHE A 72 -8.76 -1.79 -0.77
CA PHE A 72 -7.93 -1.94 -1.97
C PHE A 72 -8.73 -1.78 -3.25
N GLY A 73 -9.98 -2.25 -3.27
CA GLY A 73 -10.88 -1.99 -4.39
C GLY A 73 -10.97 -0.50 -4.71
N SER A 74 -11.17 0.34 -3.71
CA SER A 74 -11.22 1.79 -3.88
C SER A 74 -9.86 2.42 -4.14
N MET A 75 -8.79 1.99 -3.45
CA MET A 75 -7.44 2.55 -3.62
C MET A 75 -6.93 2.45 -5.05
N TYR A 76 -7.11 1.31 -5.70
CA TYR A 76 -6.54 1.05 -7.02
C TYR A 76 -7.49 1.30 -8.19
N THR A 77 -8.80 1.49 -7.94
CA THR A 77 -9.76 1.92 -8.96
C THR A 77 -10.05 3.42 -8.91
N GLY A 78 -9.83 4.06 -7.75
CA GLY A 78 -10.17 5.48 -7.54
C GLY A 78 -11.66 5.75 -7.40
N VAL A 79 -12.50 4.72 -7.18
CA VAL A 79 -13.96 4.86 -7.04
C VAL A 79 -14.47 4.29 -5.73
N LEU A 80 -15.71 4.64 -5.39
CA LEU A 80 -16.37 4.16 -4.17
C LEU A 80 -16.73 2.66 -4.26
N PRO A 81 -16.90 1.97 -3.11
CA PRO A 81 -17.29 0.55 -3.06
C PRO A 81 -18.53 0.21 -3.87
N THR A 82 -19.52 1.08 -3.90
CA THR A 82 -20.76 0.93 -4.70
C THR A 82 -20.51 0.89 -6.20
N VAL A 83 -19.37 1.40 -6.67
CA VAL A 83 -19.01 1.44 -8.11
C VAL A 83 -18.14 0.23 -8.49
N HIS A 84 -17.13 -0.12 -7.66
CA HIS A 84 -16.30 -1.30 -7.96
C HIS A 84 -16.96 -2.63 -7.51
N GLY A 85 -18.02 -2.56 -6.70
CA GLY A 85 -18.90 -3.69 -6.40
C GLY A 85 -18.53 -4.53 -5.20
N ILE A 86 -17.39 -4.30 -4.53
CA ILE A 86 -17.03 -5.01 -3.29
C ILE A 86 -17.53 -4.19 -2.10
N MET A 87 -18.54 -4.71 -1.41
CA MET A 87 -19.23 -4.01 -0.30
C MET A 87 -19.09 -4.71 1.06
N LYS A 88 -18.37 -5.83 1.11
CA LYS A 88 -18.16 -6.66 2.31
C LYS A 88 -16.86 -7.45 2.15
N TYR A 89 -16.49 -8.24 3.17
CA TYR A 89 -15.32 -9.11 3.09
C TYR A 89 -15.56 -10.28 2.10
N GLU A 90 -15.30 -9.99 0.83
CA GLU A 90 -15.30 -10.96 -0.26
C GLU A 90 -14.26 -10.55 -1.30
N LYS A 91 -13.78 -11.53 -2.09
CA LYS A 91 -12.64 -11.29 -3.01
C LYS A 91 -13.01 -11.62 -4.47
N PRO A 92 -14.09 -11.05 -5.03
CA PRO A 92 -14.39 -11.22 -6.45
C PRO A 92 -13.38 -10.46 -7.31
N ILE A 93 -13.17 -10.90 -8.55
CA ILE A 93 -12.37 -10.14 -9.51
C ILE A 93 -13.12 -8.86 -9.87
N ILE A 94 -12.53 -7.72 -9.56
CA ILE A 94 -13.07 -6.40 -9.90
C ILE A 94 -13.12 -6.27 -11.42
N LYS A 95 -14.23 -5.74 -11.95
CA LYS A 95 -14.38 -5.47 -13.40
C LYS A 95 -14.18 -3.98 -13.73
N THR A 96 -14.19 -3.12 -12.73
CA THR A 96 -13.92 -1.69 -12.88
C THR A 96 -12.46 -1.47 -13.29
N ASP A 97 -12.23 -0.51 -14.16
CA ASP A 97 -10.90 -0.09 -14.59
C ASP A 97 -10.03 0.34 -13.42
N SER A 98 -8.76 -0.02 -13.41
CA SER A 98 -7.88 0.13 -12.27
C SER A 98 -6.48 0.59 -12.65
N PHE A 99 -5.65 0.87 -11.66
CA PHE A 99 -4.21 1.05 -11.81
C PHE A 99 -3.56 -0.07 -12.63
N PHE A 100 -3.99 -1.32 -12.40
CA PHE A 100 -3.49 -2.52 -13.08
C PHE A 100 -3.99 -2.68 -14.52
N ASP A 101 -4.92 -1.86 -14.96
CA ASP A 101 -5.38 -1.78 -16.35
C ASP A 101 -4.75 -0.58 -17.07
N SER A 102 -4.72 0.57 -16.41
CA SER A 102 -4.31 1.84 -17.01
C SER A 102 -2.83 1.91 -17.34
N LEU A 103 -1.98 1.44 -16.43
CA LEU A 103 -0.54 1.46 -16.65
C LEU A 103 -0.12 0.55 -17.81
N PRO A 104 -0.57 -0.72 -17.91
CA PRO A 104 -0.30 -1.54 -19.08
C PRO A 104 -0.83 -0.95 -20.39
N ARG A 105 -2.02 -0.32 -20.38
CA ARG A 105 -2.52 0.41 -21.57
C ARG A 105 -1.63 1.58 -21.98
N ALA A 106 -0.92 2.18 -21.03
CA ALA A 106 0.08 3.22 -21.29
C ALA A 106 1.47 2.65 -21.65
N GLY A 107 1.57 1.34 -21.87
CA GLY A 107 2.83 0.66 -22.20
C GLY A 107 3.77 0.45 -21.02
N LYS A 108 3.24 0.56 -19.76
CA LYS A 108 4.00 0.40 -18.55
C LYS A 108 3.97 -1.05 -18.04
N LYS A 109 5.12 -1.53 -17.57
CA LYS A 109 5.25 -2.86 -17.02
C LYS A 109 4.98 -2.83 -15.51
N VAL A 110 4.04 -3.64 -15.05
CA VAL A 110 3.55 -3.65 -13.66
C VAL A 110 3.75 -5.02 -13.04
N ALA A 111 4.24 -5.07 -11.80
CA ALA A 111 4.25 -6.27 -10.97
C ALA A 111 3.34 -6.08 -9.75
N ASN A 112 2.56 -7.11 -9.44
CA ASN A 112 1.81 -7.23 -8.20
C ASN A 112 2.44 -8.34 -7.34
N VAL A 113 3.08 -7.96 -6.24
CA VAL A 113 3.75 -8.87 -5.30
C VAL A 113 2.90 -8.95 -4.04
N ALA A 114 2.33 -10.10 -3.75
CA ALA A 114 1.35 -10.24 -2.67
C ALA A 114 1.40 -11.62 -2.03
N VAL A 115 0.91 -11.68 -0.78
CA VAL A 115 0.68 -12.96 -0.10
C VAL A 115 -0.44 -13.74 -0.78
N ASP A 116 -0.26 -15.05 -0.89
CA ASP A 116 -1.25 -15.95 -1.50
C ASP A 116 -2.61 -15.87 -0.80
N HIS A 117 -3.68 -16.01 -1.58
CA HIS A 117 -5.06 -15.87 -1.13
C HIS A 117 -5.42 -14.52 -0.50
N SER A 118 -4.52 -13.54 -0.50
CA SER A 118 -4.81 -12.17 -0.02
C SER A 118 -5.78 -11.43 -0.96
N SER A 119 -6.33 -10.31 -0.48
CA SER A 119 -7.17 -9.45 -1.32
C SER A 119 -6.41 -8.94 -2.54
N MET A 120 -5.15 -8.51 -2.38
CA MET A 120 -4.32 -8.02 -3.48
C MET A 120 -3.97 -9.12 -4.49
N ALA A 121 -3.87 -10.38 -4.07
CA ALA A 121 -3.64 -11.50 -4.97
C ALA A 121 -4.90 -11.86 -5.79
N MET A 122 -6.11 -11.62 -5.25
CA MET A 122 -7.35 -12.17 -5.79
C MET A 122 -8.18 -11.17 -6.60
N ILE A 123 -8.41 -9.96 -6.06
CA ILE A 123 -9.39 -9.03 -6.64
C ILE A 123 -8.94 -8.39 -7.96
N TYR A 124 -7.63 -8.46 -8.27
CA TYR A 124 -7.03 -7.91 -9.49
C TYR A 124 -6.52 -8.98 -10.45
N LEU A 125 -6.97 -10.23 -10.33
CA LEU A 125 -6.68 -11.26 -11.32
C LEU A 125 -7.20 -10.88 -12.73
N GLU A 126 -6.72 -11.58 -13.75
CA GLU A 126 -7.08 -11.36 -15.16
C GLU A 126 -6.64 -9.98 -15.73
N ARG A 127 -5.62 -9.34 -15.16
CA ARG A 127 -5.01 -8.11 -15.69
C ARG A 127 -3.70 -8.42 -16.43
N PRO A 128 -3.30 -7.57 -17.38
CA PRO A 128 -2.05 -7.75 -18.11
C PRO A 128 -0.84 -7.25 -17.28
N VAL A 129 -0.68 -7.82 -16.09
CA VAL A 129 0.41 -7.54 -15.15
C VAL A 129 1.09 -8.84 -14.72
N ASP A 130 2.33 -8.74 -14.24
CA ASP A 130 3.05 -9.90 -13.73
C ASP A 130 2.66 -10.13 -12.24
N TYR A 131 2.17 -11.33 -11.92
CA TYR A 131 1.77 -11.71 -10.56
C TYR A 131 2.90 -12.50 -9.90
N HIS A 132 3.35 -12.03 -8.75
CA HIS A 132 4.35 -12.65 -7.89
C HIS A 132 3.68 -12.97 -6.56
N ILE A 133 3.11 -14.16 -6.46
CA ILE A 133 2.31 -14.59 -5.31
C ILE A 133 3.16 -15.50 -4.43
N MET A 134 3.36 -15.09 -3.19
CA MET A 134 4.26 -15.70 -2.24
C MET A 134 3.52 -16.25 -1.03
N SER A 135 4.13 -17.16 -0.28
CA SER A 135 3.47 -17.81 0.86
C SER A 135 3.19 -16.85 2.00
N TYR A 136 4.12 -15.91 2.27
CA TYR A 136 3.98 -14.95 3.38
C TYR A 136 4.90 -13.73 3.21
N ASP A 137 4.81 -12.78 4.13
CA ASP A 137 5.42 -11.46 4.12
C ASP A 137 6.93 -11.42 3.82
N ASN A 138 7.71 -12.32 4.42
CA ASN A 138 9.16 -12.36 4.19
C ASN A 138 9.48 -12.71 2.74
N GLU A 139 8.78 -13.66 2.15
CA GLU A 139 8.97 -14.06 0.76
C GLU A 139 8.46 -12.97 -0.21
N VAL A 140 7.37 -12.26 0.16
CA VAL A 140 6.90 -11.08 -0.57
C VAL A 140 7.99 -10.01 -0.60
N LEU A 141 8.60 -9.73 0.53
CA LEU A 141 9.69 -8.74 0.61
C LEU A 141 10.89 -9.17 -0.23
N ASP A 142 11.35 -10.42 -0.09
CA ASP A 142 12.50 -10.94 -0.84
C ASP A 142 12.26 -10.87 -2.35
N GLU A 143 11.06 -11.23 -2.80
CA GLU A 143 10.68 -11.16 -4.21
C GLU A 143 10.62 -9.70 -4.70
N ALA A 144 10.03 -8.78 -3.93
CA ALA A 144 10.01 -7.37 -4.27
C ALA A 144 11.42 -6.78 -4.41
N LEU A 145 12.33 -7.13 -3.49
CA LEU A 145 13.74 -6.71 -3.56
C LEU A 145 14.44 -7.26 -4.81
N ARG A 146 14.16 -8.51 -5.17
CA ARG A 146 14.67 -9.13 -6.39
C ARG A 146 14.18 -8.39 -7.65
N LEU A 147 12.88 -8.07 -7.73
CA LEU A 147 12.29 -7.35 -8.87
C LEU A 147 12.84 -5.92 -8.99
N ILE A 148 13.04 -5.23 -7.86
CA ILE A 148 13.67 -3.90 -7.85
C ILE A 148 15.10 -3.99 -8.41
N ALA A 149 15.86 -5.02 -8.03
CA ALA A 149 17.23 -5.22 -8.50
C ALA A 149 17.30 -5.57 -9.99
N GLU A 150 16.28 -6.22 -10.55
CA GLU A 150 16.19 -6.51 -11.99
C GLU A 150 15.94 -5.28 -12.85
N ASP A 151 15.43 -4.20 -12.28
CA ASP A 151 15.18 -2.92 -12.94
C ASP A 151 14.30 -3.01 -14.22
N LYS A 152 13.28 -3.88 -14.19
CA LYS A 152 12.43 -4.18 -15.36
C LYS A 152 11.02 -3.58 -15.31
N TYR A 153 10.56 -3.17 -14.13
CA TYR A 153 9.19 -2.74 -13.90
C TYR A 153 9.09 -1.22 -13.76
N ASP A 154 8.04 -0.65 -14.34
CA ASP A 154 7.68 0.76 -14.13
C ASP A 154 6.88 0.96 -12.84
N ALA A 155 6.13 -0.06 -12.42
CA ALA A 155 5.38 -0.02 -11.18
C ALA A 155 5.43 -1.38 -10.46
N ILE A 156 5.64 -1.34 -9.15
CA ILE A 156 5.58 -2.52 -8.27
C ILE A 156 4.66 -2.20 -7.12
N THR A 157 3.67 -3.05 -6.89
CA THR A 157 2.86 -3.07 -5.66
C THR A 157 3.31 -4.23 -4.79
N VAL A 158 3.46 -3.97 -3.49
CA VAL A 158 3.96 -4.95 -2.51
C VAL A 158 2.98 -4.98 -1.34
N TYR A 159 2.36 -6.12 -1.08
CA TYR A 159 1.37 -6.29 -0.01
C TYR A 159 1.84 -7.27 1.04
N ASN A 160 1.82 -6.84 2.29
CA ASN A 160 2.15 -7.62 3.48
C ASN A 160 1.00 -7.57 4.49
N GLN A 161 0.71 -8.69 5.17
CA GLN A 161 -0.48 -8.86 6.02
C GLN A 161 -0.20 -9.23 7.47
N GLU A 162 1.06 -9.39 7.89
CA GLU A 162 1.42 -9.96 9.20
C GLU A 162 0.72 -9.26 10.37
N TYR A 163 0.60 -7.93 10.36
CA TYR A 163 -0.01 -7.21 11.46
C TYR A 163 -1.52 -7.52 11.59
N ASP A 164 -2.25 -7.55 10.48
CA ASP A 164 -3.67 -7.94 10.46
C ASP A 164 -3.87 -9.36 10.99
N ASP A 165 -3.07 -10.31 10.53
CA ASP A 165 -3.08 -11.69 11.04
C ASP A 165 -2.84 -11.76 12.55
N MET A 166 -1.93 -10.94 13.09
CA MET A 166 -1.58 -10.98 14.50
C MET A 166 -2.67 -10.36 15.38
N ILE A 167 -3.33 -9.30 14.95
CA ILE A 167 -4.40 -8.70 15.75
C ILE A 167 -5.61 -9.62 15.89
N HIS A 168 -5.97 -10.35 14.83
CA HIS A 168 -7.06 -11.32 14.87
C HIS A 168 -6.78 -12.53 15.74
N ARG A 169 -5.51 -12.90 15.94
CA ARG A 169 -5.09 -14.02 16.81
C ARG A 169 -4.78 -13.60 18.23
N THR A 170 -4.54 -12.32 18.46
CA THR A 170 -4.14 -11.78 19.76
C THR A 170 -4.89 -10.47 20.05
N THR A 171 -4.18 -9.40 20.32
CA THR A 171 -4.76 -8.06 20.50
C THR A 171 -3.97 -7.04 19.67
N PRO A 172 -4.56 -5.89 19.31
CA PRO A 172 -3.87 -4.85 18.53
C PRO A 172 -2.53 -4.38 19.10
N GLU A 173 -2.38 -4.46 20.42
CA GLU A 173 -1.19 -3.99 21.13
C GLU A 173 -0.39 -5.12 21.80
N SER A 174 -0.65 -6.37 21.46
CA SER A 174 0.17 -7.48 21.95
C SER A 174 1.63 -7.33 21.45
N THR A 175 2.57 -7.91 22.17
CA THR A 175 3.99 -7.86 21.81
C THR A 175 4.24 -8.38 20.37
N VAL A 176 3.50 -9.43 19.95
CA VAL A 176 3.64 -10.00 18.61
C VAL A 176 3.03 -9.07 17.54
N ALA A 177 1.89 -8.43 17.81
CA ALA A 177 1.29 -7.47 16.91
C ALA A 177 2.19 -6.22 16.73
N ILE A 178 2.71 -5.67 17.82
CA ILE A 178 3.67 -4.54 17.76
C ILE A 178 4.96 -4.96 17.03
N SER A 179 5.42 -6.21 17.18
CA SER A 179 6.56 -6.71 16.41
C SER A 179 6.25 -6.78 14.91
N ALA A 180 5.04 -7.16 14.53
CA ALA A 180 4.62 -7.17 13.13
C ALA A 180 4.62 -5.74 12.51
N ILE A 181 4.19 -4.71 13.25
CA ILE A 181 4.35 -3.31 12.80
C ILE A 181 5.84 -2.99 12.55
N ARG A 182 6.75 -3.42 13.43
CA ARG A 182 8.20 -3.21 13.23
C ARG A 182 8.70 -3.90 11.96
N HIS A 183 8.25 -5.13 11.68
CA HIS A 183 8.61 -5.85 10.46
C HIS A 183 8.11 -5.10 9.21
N HIS A 184 6.90 -4.54 9.22
CA HIS A 184 6.39 -3.69 8.13
C HIS A 184 7.24 -2.43 7.93
N VAL A 185 7.61 -1.76 9.01
CA VAL A 185 8.48 -0.57 8.95
C VAL A 185 9.86 -0.92 8.41
N GLU A 186 10.47 -2.01 8.87
CA GLU A 186 11.77 -2.50 8.39
C GLU A 186 11.71 -2.92 6.91
N ALA A 187 10.63 -3.59 6.49
CA ALA A 187 10.40 -3.95 5.10
C ALA A 187 10.38 -2.70 4.21
N PHE A 188 9.64 -1.66 4.61
CA PHE A 188 9.62 -0.40 3.88
C PHE A 188 11.00 0.25 3.76
N VAL A 189 11.79 0.28 4.82
CA VAL A 189 13.16 0.81 4.78
C VAL A 189 14.02 0.04 3.79
N LYS A 190 13.97 -1.30 3.81
CA LYS A 190 14.70 -2.15 2.85
C LYS A 190 14.29 -1.87 1.39
N LEU A 191 12.99 -1.70 1.14
CA LEU A 191 12.47 -1.35 -0.18
C LEU A 191 12.97 0.02 -0.65
N VAL A 192 12.96 1.04 0.23
CA VAL A 192 13.51 2.37 -0.09
C VAL A 192 14.99 2.30 -0.44
N GLU A 193 15.78 1.57 0.34
CA GLU A 193 17.23 1.41 0.08
C GLU A 193 17.49 0.64 -1.23
N ALA A 194 16.69 -0.38 -1.52
CA ALA A 194 16.79 -1.10 -2.79
C ALA A 194 16.49 -0.18 -4.00
N VAL A 195 15.47 0.66 -3.90
CA VAL A 195 15.15 1.65 -4.95
C VAL A 195 16.28 2.66 -5.12
N LYS A 196 16.79 3.23 -4.03
CA LYS A 196 17.95 4.16 -4.08
C LYS A 196 19.17 3.54 -4.76
N LYS A 197 19.40 2.25 -4.53
CA LYS A 197 20.54 1.54 -5.08
C LYS A 197 20.37 1.20 -6.56
N ASN A 198 19.18 0.77 -6.97
CA ASN A 198 18.97 0.13 -8.27
C ASN A 198 18.24 1.01 -9.31
N TRP A 199 17.38 1.96 -8.89
CA TRP A 199 16.58 2.78 -9.80
C TRP A 199 17.13 4.20 -9.97
N LYS A 200 18.45 4.33 -10.00
CA LYS A 200 19.16 5.62 -10.01
C LYS A 200 18.85 6.49 -11.24
N CYS A 201 18.51 5.88 -12.37
CA CYS A 201 18.20 6.58 -13.61
C CYS A 201 16.73 7.02 -13.72
N HIS A 202 15.92 6.84 -12.66
CA HIS A 202 14.48 7.06 -12.69
C HIS A 202 14.01 8.01 -11.58
N ASP A 203 13.14 8.95 -11.96
CA ASP A 203 12.37 9.72 -10.97
C ASP A 203 11.28 8.80 -10.40
N THR A 204 11.42 8.41 -9.13
CA THR A 204 10.61 7.37 -8.51
C THR A 204 9.75 7.92 -7.39
N LEU A 205 8.44 7.61 -7.42
CA LEU A 205 7.53 7.79 -6.29
C LEU A 205 7.49 6.51 -5.46
N ILE A 206 7.76 6.63 -4.16
CA ILE A 206 7.63 5.55 -3.19
C ILE A 206 6.52 5.90 -2.20
N VAL A 207 5.66 4.93 -1.90
CA VAL A 207 4.52 5.11 -1.01
C VAL A 207 4.48 4.00 0.04
N PHE A 208 4.31 4.39 1.32
CA PHE A 208 3.88 3.52 2.40
C PHE A 208 2.39 3.80 2.61
N ALA A 209 1.53 2.84 2.26
CA ALA A 209 0.11 3.05 2.11
C ALA A 209 -0.71 1.92 2.75
N PRO A 210 -0.94 1.96 4.07
CA PRO A 210 -1.90 1.07 4.69
C PRO A 210 -3.31 1.31 4.14
N ASP A 211 -4.14 0.29 4.18
CA ASP A 211 -5.48 0.30 3.61
C ASP A 211 -6.58 0.67 4.60
N HIS A 212 -6.47 0.24 5.85
CA HIS A 212 -7.37 0.57 6.97
C HIS A 212 -6.64 0.48 8.32
N GLY A 213 -7.35 0.81 9.39
CA GLY A 213 -6.93 0.59 10.76
C GLY A 213 -7.70 -0.54 11.43
N ASN A 214 -7.71 -0.56 12.75
CA ASN A 214 -8.40 -1.56 13.56
C ASN A 214 -8.76 -1.02 14.94
N HIS A 215 -9.64 -1.76 15.63
CA HIS A 215 -10.07 -1.50 16.99
C HIS A 215 -10.01 -2.79 17.83
N TYR A 216 -10.21 -2.65 19.14
CA TYR A 216 -10.46 -3.78 20.03
C TYR A 216 -11.90 -4.22 19.92
N ASP A 217 -12.14 -5.49 19.62
CA ASP A 217 -13.46 -6.08 19.70
C ASP A 217 -13.85 -6.36 21.19
N TRP A 218 -15.10 -6.74 21.40
CA TRP A 218 -15.66 -7.02 22.73
C TRP A 218 -14.94 -8.12 23.51
N ASP A 219 -14.27 -9.05 22.83
CA ASP A 219 -13.46 -10.13 23.43
C ASP A 219 -11.98 -9.75 23.62
N GLY A 220 -11.60 -8.54 23.22
CA GLY A 220 -10.25 -7.99 23.33
C GLY A 220 -9.35 -8.29 22.15
N HIS A 221 -9.75 -9.13 21.19
CA HIS A 221 -9.01 -9.32 19.95
C HIS A 221 -9.10 -8.07 19.07
N GLY A 222 -8.23 -7.98 18.09
CA GLY A 222 -8.33 -6.94 17.06
C GLY A 222 -9.42 -7.27 16.05
N SER A 223 -10.15 -6.24 15.64
CA SER A 223 -11.18 -6.30 14.60
C SER A 223 -11.17 -5.02 13.78
N HIS A 224 -11.81 -5.05 12.63
CA HIS A 224 -11.97 -3.90 11.74
C HIS A 224 -13.22 -4.07 10.87
N GLY A 225 -13.55 -3.08 10.04
CA GLY A 225 -14.70 -3.14 9.14
C GLY A 225 -15.88 -2.28 9.60
N GLU A 226 -15.79 -1.67 10.76
CA GLU A 226 -16.81 -0.75 11.26
C GLU A 226 -16.55 0.70 10.81
N PHE A 227 -17.54 1.54 10.92
CA PHE A 227 -17.39 2.99 10.69
C PHE A 227 -16.93 3.66 12.00
N ARG A 228 -15.68 3.36 12.38
CA ARG A 228 -15.00 3.90 13.56
C ARG A 228 -13.77 4.69 13.15
N GLU A 229 -13.38 5.67 13.95
CA GLU A 229 -12.18 6.46 13.69
C GLU A 229 -10.93 5.59 13.65
N GLU A 230 -10.84 4.57 14.49
CA GLU A 230 -9.73 3.64 14.58
C GLU A 230 -9.55 2.80 13.31
N ASP A 231 -10.67 2.47 12.63
CA ASP A 231 -10.67 1.66 11.42
C ASP A 231 -10.46 2.51 10.17
N VAL A 232 -11.06 3.71 10.12
CA VAL A 232 -11.11 4.49 8.88
C VAL A 232 -10.01 5.53 8.75
N ASN A 233 -9.44 6.02 9.84
CA ASN A 233 -8.38 7.03 9.76
C ASN A 233 -7.01 6.36 9.59
N ILE A 234 -6.32 6.74 8.53
CA ILE A 234 -5.00 6.23 8.15
C ILE A 234 -4.07 7.36 7.75
N ASN A 235 -2.78 7.06 7.65
CA ASN A 235 -1.80 7.94 7.01
C ASN A 235 -1.19 7.23 5.80
N HIS A 236 -1.06 7.95 4.68
CA HIS A 236 -0.16 7.57 3.61
C HIS A 236 1.09 8.45 3.62
N TYR A 237 2.25 7.83 3.36
CA TYR A 237 3.54 8.50 3.40
C TYR A 237 4.20 8.39 2.04
N TYR A 238 4.72 9.50 1.52
CA TYR A 238 5.22 9.63 0.16
C TYR A 238 6.66 10.11 0.13
N ARG A 239 7.43 9.57 -0.80
CA ARG A 239 8.78 10.03 -1.13
C ARG A 239 8.98 10.10 -2.63
N ILE A 240 9.68 11.12 -3.10
CA ILE A 240 10.25 11.16 -4.45
C ILE A 240 11.77 11.00 -4.34
N ILE A 241 12.32 10.03 -5.04
CA ILE A 241 13.74 9.89 -5.29
C ILE A 241 13.97 10.37 -6.71
N LYS A 242 14.75 11.45 -6.85
CA LYS A 242 15.12 11.97 -8.16
C LYS A 242 16.20 11.08 -8.80
N ARG A 243 16.17 10.98 -10.13
CA ARG A 243 17.25 10.34 -10.87
C ARG A 243 18.58 11.05 -10.59
N GLU A 244 19.65 10.28 -10.58
CA GLU A 244 21.01 10.82 -10.58
C GLU A 244 21.29 11.44 -11.96
N ALA A 245 22.01 12.60 -11.98
CA ALA A 245 22.34 13.34 -13.19
C ALA A 245 23.41 12.61 -14.03
#